data_82d9a0b7e5cc7f34202c609c462972b2
#
_entry.id   82d9a0b7e5cc7f34202c609c462972b2
#
_cell.length_a   1.000
_cell.length_b   1.000
_cell.length_c   1.000
_cell.angle_alpha   90.00
_cell.angle_beta   90.00
_cell.angle_gamma   90.00
#
_symmetry.space_group_name_H-M   'P 1'
#
loop_
_entity.id
_entity.type
_entity.pdbx_description
1 polymer ?
#
loop_
_entity_poly.entity_id
_entity_poly.type
_entity_poly.pdbx_seq_one_letter_code
_entity_poly.pdbx_strand_id
1 'polypeptide(L)'
;MFHKNYEQRLEAWSYLRQTLEHVDDPLQEVIDFYRQAPYVSIHTDPWSMDMWPTPWELILENQYDAFCTVLGMCYSLQLTDRFKGSNFEIHICTLDSLSYLYLLFVDDYVLGYEDDKAILRQDLPKEVQSQTVYAMPELH
;
A
#
# COMPACT_ATOMS: atom_id res chain seq x y z
N MET A 1 12.36 -3.82 -9.97
CA MET A 1 11.44 -4.98 -9.96
C MET A 1 10.46 -4.94 -11.13
N PHE A 2 9.78 -3.85 -11.32
CA PHE A 2 8.57 -3.81 -12.14
C PHE A 2 8.76 -4.08 -13.63
N HIS A 3 9.95 -3.91 -14.16
CA HIS A 3 10.28 -4.18 -15.57
C HIS A 3 10.70 -5.63 -15.83
N LYS A 4 10.74 -6.47 -14.79
CA LYS A 4 11.19 -7.87 -14.87
C LYS A 4 10.02 -8.79 -15.20
N ASN A 5 10.32 -10.06 -15.58
CA ASN A 5 9.28 -11.06 -15.74
C ASN A 5 8.66 -11.45 -14.39
N TYR A 6 7.58 -12.21 -14.41
CA TYR A 6 6.84 -12.55 -13.19
C TYR A 6 7.71 -13.26 -12.14
N GLU A 7 8.49 -14.25 -12.55
CA GLU A 7 9.33 -14.99 -11.60
C GLU A 7 10.37 -14.09 -10.95
N GLN A 8 10.98 -13.22 -11.73
CA GLN A 8 11.96 -12.26 -11.24
C GLN A 8 11.28 -11.20 -10.34
N ARG A 9 10.05 -10.82 -10.66
CA ARG A 9 9.30 -9.91 -9.79
C ARG A 9 8.98 -10.54 -8.44
N LEU A 10 8.63 -11.84 -8.43
CA LEU A 10 8.41 -12.56 -7.17
C LEU A 10 9.68 -12.61 -6.31
N GLU A 11 10.83 -12.86 -6.92
CA GLU A 11 12.11 -12.86 -6.21
C GLU A 11 12.45 -11.49 -5.65
N ALA A 12 12.27 -10.44 -6.46
CA ALA A 12 12.53 -9.07 -6.03
C ALA A 12 11.58 -8.64 -4.91
N TRP A 13 10.32 -9.08 -4.97
CA TRP A 13 9.36 -8.80 -3.91
C TRP A 13 9.70 -9.54 -2.61
N SER A 14 10.15 -10.78 -2.72
CA SER A 14 10.66 -11.53 -1.56
C SER A 14 11.86 -10.82 -0.93
N TYR A 15 12.76 -10.30 -1.76
CA TYR A 15 13.91 -9.54 -1.29
C TYR A 15 13.48 -8.25 -0.59
N LEU A 16 12.48 -7.55 -1.13
CA LEU A 16 11.92 -6.36 -0.48
C LEU A 16 11.42 -6.71 0.92
N ARG A 17 10.63 -7.79 1.05
CA ARG A 17 10.07 -8.17 2.35
C ARG A 17 11.16 -8.52 3.36
N GLN A 18 12.24 -9.16 2.92
CA GLN A 18 13.40 -9.42 3.78
C GLN A 18 14.08 -8.11 4.19
N THR A 19 14.22 -7.18 3.27
CA THR A 19 14.79 -5.86 3.54
C THR A 19 13.96 -5.11 4.59
N LEU A 20 12.64 -5.16 4.49
CA LEU A 20 11.75 -4.49 5.44
C LEU A 20 11.90 -5.01 6.87
N GLU A 21 12.37 -6.25 7.06
CA GLU A 21 12.61 -6.81 8.38
C GLU A 21 13.78 -6.15 9.12
N HIS A 22 14.71 -5.54 8.40
CA HIS A 22 15.99 -5.14 8.96
C HIS A 22 16.33 -3.66 8.86
N VAL A 23 15.71 -2.92 7.93
CA VAL A 23 16.04 -1.51 7.72
C VAL A 23 15.54 -0.63 8.88
N ASP A 24 16.16 0.53 9.06
CA ASP A 24 15.80 1.45 10.13
C ASP A 24 14.41 2.05 9.93
N ASP A 25 14.04 2.35 8.68
CA ASP A 25 12.75 2.96 8.35
C ASP A 25 12.03 2.13 7.27
N PRO A 26 11.32 1.06 7.68
CA PRO A 26 10.64 0.19 6.72
C PRO A 26 9.50 0.88 5.97
N LEU A 27 8.84 1.86 6.58
CA LEU A 27 7.76 2.58 5.89
C LEU A 27 8.33 3.40 4.74
N GLN A 28 9.45 4.07 4.95
CA GLN A 28 10.12 4.80 3.87
C GLN A 28 10.61 3.86 2.78
N GLU A 29 11.13 2.71 3.16
CA GLU A 29 11.63 1.71 2.19
C GLU A 29 10.50 1.24 1.27
N VAL A 30 9.33 0.92 1.81
CA VAL A 30 8.20 0.45 1.00
C VAL A 30 7.64 1.57 0.12
N ILE A 31 7.64 2.80 0.60
CA ILE A 31 7.22 3.96 -0.19
C ILE A 31 8.14 4.14 -1.39
N ASP A 32 9.45 4.17 -1.16
CA ASP A 32 10.45 4.35 -2.22
C ASP A 32 10.35 3.24 -3.26
N PHE A 33 10.11 2.02 -2.83
CA PHE A 33 9.96 0.88 -3.72
C PHE A 33 8.77 1.06 -4.66
N TYR A 34 7.59 1.38 -4.12
CA TYR A 34 6.36 1.47 -4.92
C TYR A 34 6.24 2.76 -5.73
N ARG A 35 7.06 3.76 -5.47
CA ARG A 35 7.14 4.95 -6.34
C ARG A 35 7.65 4.63 -7.73
N GLN A 36 8.26 3.47 -7.92
CA GLN A 36 8.77 3.00 -9.21
C GLN A 36 7.77 2.13 -9.97
N ALA A 37 6.59 1.88 -9.39
CA ALA A 37 5.61 0.99 -10.00
C ALA A 37 5.03 1.58 -11.30
N PRO A 38 4.75 0.73 -12.31
CA PRO A 38 4.15 1.20 -13.57
C PRO A 38 2.71 1.66 -13.32
N TYR A 39 2.47 2.94 -13.52
CA TYR A 39 1.16 3.54 -13.24
C TYR A 39 0.18 3.28 -14.38
N VAL A 40 -1.05 2.92 -14.00
CA VAL A 40 -2.21 2.88 -14.90
C VAL A 40 -3.31 3.74 -14.30
N SER A 41 -4.18 4.31 -15.14
CA SER A 41 -5.14 5.31 -14.66
C SER A 41 -6.23 4.71 -13.75
N ILE A 42 -6.88 3.63 -14.16
CA ILE A 42 -7.88 2.92 -13.36
C ILE A 42 -7.80 1.45 -13.71
N HIS A 43 -7.75 0.57 -12.70
CA HIS A 43 -7.68 -0.87 -12.91
C HIS A 43 -8.55 -1.65 -11.92
N THR A 44 -8.53 -1.28 -10.64
CA THR A 44 -9.26 -1.99 -9.59
C THR A 44 -10.32 -1.09 -8.99
N ASP A 45 -11.53 -1.64 -8.79
CA ASP A 45 -12.60 -0.94 -8.09
C ASP A 45 -12.30 -0.96 -6.58
N PRO A 46 -11.96 0.19 -5.98
CA PRO A 46 -11.61 0.22 -4.55
C PRO A 46 -12.80 -0.02 -3.62
N TRP A 47 -14.03 0.08 -4.14
CA TRP A 47 -15.24 -0.12 -3.34
C TRP A 47 -15.68 -1.58 -3.26
N SER A 48 -15.05 -2.47 -4.03
CA SER A 48 -15.40 -3.89 -4.10
C SER A 48 -14.26 -4.74 -3.57
N MET A 49 -14.17 -4.88 -2.25
CA MET A 49 -13.05 -5.56 -1.58
C MET A 49 -12.88 -7.01 -2.05
N ASP A 50 -13.97 -7.70 -2.38
CA ASP A 50 -13.92 -9.08 -2.88
C ASP A 50 -13.31 -9.18 -4.28
N MET A 51 -13.20 -8.06 -4.99
CA MET A 51 -12.61 -8.00 -6.34
C MET A 51 -11.16 -7.50 -6.33
N TRP A 52 -10.62 -7.17 -5.17
CA TRP A 52 -9.23 -6.74 -5.09
C TRP A 52 -8.28 -7.90 -5.42
N PRO A 53 -7.17 -7.61 -6.11
CA PRO A 53 -6.17 -8.65 -6.34
C PRO A 53 -5.56 -9.12 -5.02
N THR A 54 -5.25 -10.41 -4.94
CA THR A 54 -4.43 -10.95 -3.85
C THR A 54 -3.00 -10.45 -4.01
N PRO A 55 -2.13 -10.60 -2.99
CA PRO A 55 -0.72 -10.21 -3.15
C PRO A 55 -0.06 -10.83 -4.38
N TRP A 56 -0.31 -12.09 -4.65
CA TRP A 56 0.28 -12.83 -5.77
C TRP A 56 -0.28 -12.36 -7.11
N GLU A 57 -1.58 -12.11 -7.17
CA GLU A 57 -2.23 -11.58 -8.36
C GLU A 57 -1.71 -10.18 -8.70
N LEU A 58 -1.47 -9.34 -7.69
CA LEU A 58 -0.96 -8.01 -7.90
C LEU A 58 0.44 -8.03 -8.54
N ILE A 59 1.32 -8.94 -8.07
CA ILE A 59 2.64 -9.12 -8.65
C ILE A 59 2.53 -9.66 -10.09
N LEU A 60 1.59 -10.58 -10.33
CA LEU A 60 1.37 -11.15 -11.66
C LEU A 60 0.87 -10.11 -12.65
N GLU A 61 -0.13 -9.34 -12.28
CA GLU A 61 -0.73 -8.33 -13.16
C GLU A 61 0.23 -7.17 -13.44
N ASN A 62 1.00 -6.77 -12.45
CA ASN A 62 1.99 -5.69 -12.57
C ASN A 62 1.38 -4.39 -13.12
N GLN A 63 0.17 -4.06 -12.65
CA GLN A 63 -0.55 -2.83 -13.01
C GLN A 63 -0.96 -2.13 -11.72
N TYR A 64 -0.53 -0.88 -11.58
CA TYR A 64 -0.68 -0.13 -10.33
C TYR A 64 -1.39 1.19 -10.59
N ASP A 65 -2.69 1.23 -10.33
CA ASP A 65 -3.39 2.49 -10.16
C ASP A 65 -3.07 3.04 -8.76
N ALA A 66 -3.61 4.20 -8.42
CA ALA A 66 -3.35 4.83 -7.13
C ALA A 66 -3.77 3.91 -5.96
N PHE A 67 -4.88 3.18 -6.12
CA PHE A 67 -5.36 2.25 -5.10
C PHE A 67 -4.43 1.04 -4.97
N CYS A 68 -4.03 0.44 -6.08
CA CYS A 68 -3.17 -0.75 -6.08
C CYS A 68 -1.77 -0.47 -5.53
N THR A 69 -1.28 0.76 -5.68
CA THR A 69 -0.03 1.18 -5.05
C THR A 69 -0.13 1.10 -3.52
N VAL A 70 -1.22 1.60 -2.97
CA VAL A 70 -1.49 1.53 -1.53
C VAL A 70 -1.67 0.09 -1.08
N LEU A 71 -2.41 -0.69 -1.86
CA LEU A 71 -2.64 -2.12 -1.58
C LEU A 71 -1.34 -2.91 -1.59
N GLY A 72 -0.46 -2.64 -2.56
CA GLY A 72 0.86 -3.28 -2.64
C GLY A 72 1.75 -2.97 -1.45
N MET A 73 1.77 -1.73 -1.00
CA MET A 73 2.49 -1.34 0.22
C MET A 73 1.95 -2.10 1.43
N CYS A 74 0.63 -2.18 1.55
CA CYS A 74 -0.03 -2.89 2.64
C CYS A 74 0.37 -4.36 2.66
N TYR A 75 0.24 -5.05 1.54
CA TYR A 75 0.59 -6.47 1.44
C TYR A 75 2.05 -6.73 1.77
N SER A 76 2.94 -5.86 1.28
CA SER A 76 4.38 -6.02 1.52
C SER A 76 4.72 -5.94 2.99
N LEU A 77 4.11 -5.01 3.72
CA LEU A 77 4.31 -4.87 5.16
C LEU A 77 3.64 -6.00 5.94
N GLN A 78 2.41 -6.37 5.56
CA GLN A 78 1.67 -7.42 6.26
C GLN A 78 2.37 -8.78 6.20
N LEU A 79 3.12 -9.04 5.13
CA LEU A 79 3.82 -10.31 4.94
C LEU A 79 5.25 -10.29 5.51
N THR A 80 5.48 -9.46 6.51
CA THR A 80 6.72 -9.46 7.30
C THR A 80 6.41 -9.88 8.73
N ASP A 81 7.40 -10.46 9.41
CA ASP A 81 7.29 -10.76 10.84
C ASP A 81 7.28 -9.47 11.66
N ARG A 82 8.02 -8.48 11.20
CA ARG A 82 8.17 -7.19 11.89
C ARG A 82 6.84 -6.50 12.14
N PHE A 83 5.91 -6.59 11.17
CA PHE A 83 4.60 -5.95 11.26
C PHE A 83 3.48 -6.92 11.62
N LYS A 84 3.82 -8.13 12.02
CA LYS A 84 2.84 -9.11 12.51
C LYS A 84 2.23 -8.58 13.81
N GLY A 85 0.96 -8.33 13.83
CA GLY A 85 0.29 -7.73 14.99
C GLY A 85 0.06 -6.23 14.87
N SER A 86 0.60 -5.58 13.83
CA SER A 86 0.25 -4.19 13.55
C SER A 86 -1.16 -4.07 12.99
N ASN A 87 -1.79 -2.94 13.20
CA ASN A 87 -3.11 -2.64 12.64
C ASN A 87 -2.94 -2.01 11.27
N PHE A 88 -3.60 -2.60 10.27
CA PHE A 88 -3.60 -2.09 8.90
C PHE A 88 -5.02 -1.74 8.49
N GLU A 89 -5.21 -0.51 8.04
CA GLU A 89 -6.48 -0.06 7.48
C GLU A 89 -6.22 0.65 6.16
N ILE A 90 -7.10 0.42 5.18
CA ILE A 90 -7.11 1.21 3.95
C ILE A 90 -8.34 2.10 4.00
N HIS A 91 -8.12 3.39 3.84
CA HIS A 91 -9.18 4.40 3.84
C HIS A 91 -9.38 4.95 2.44
N ILE A 92 -10.63 5.00 2.00
CA ILE A 92 -11.02 5.78 0.84
C ILE A 92 -11.48 7.12 1.37
N CYS A 93 -10.74 8.18 1.02
CA CYS A 93 -10.94 9.51 1.59
C CYS A 93 -11.29 10.53 0.51
N THR A 94 -11.90 11.63 0.94
CA THR A 94 -12.06 12.82 0.11
C THR A 94 -11.36 13.99 0.78
N LEU A 95 -10.81 14.90 -0.02
CA LEU A 95 -10.23 16.14 0.47
C LEU A 95 -11.17 17.32 0.26
N ASP A 96 -11.85 17.37 -0.88
CA ASP A 96 -12.69 18.52 -1.28
C ASP A 96 -13.95 18.08 -2.02
N SER A 97 -14.37 16.85 -1.89
CA SER A 97 -15.53 16.24 -2.55
C SER A 97 -15.38 16.04 -4.07
N LEU A 98 -14.23 16.42 -4.65
CA LEU A 98 -14.01 16.33 -6.09
C LEU A 98 -13.18 15.12 -6.50
N SER A 99 -12.37 14.60 -5.59
CA SER A 99 -11.48 13.48 -5.87
C SER A 99 -11.29 12.60 -4.66
N TYR A 100 -10.90 11.36 -4.91
CA TYR A 100 -10.63 10.39 -3.86
C TYR A 100 -9.13 10.26 -3.62
N LEU A 101 -8.78 10.07 -2.34
CA LEU A 101 -7.45 9.69 -1.90
C LEU A 101 -7.53 8.30 -1.29
N TYR A 102 -6.52 7.48 -1.54
CA TYR A 102 -6.41 6.15 -0.93
C TYR A 102 -5.24 6.18 0.03
N LEU A 103 -5.51 5.92 1.30
CA LEU A 103 -4.51 6.02 2.36
C LEU A 103 -4.37 4.69 3.07
N LEU A 104 -3.13 4.34 3.39
CA LEU A 104 -2.82 3.19 4.22
C LEU A 104 -2.46 3.67 5.62
N PHE A 105 -3.23 3.21 6.59
CA PHE A 105 -2.95 3.45 8.00
C PHE A 105 -2.24 2.23 8.57
N VAL A 106 -1.03 2.44 9.08
CA VAL A 106 -0.21 1.42 9.73
C VAL A 106 0.05 1.90 11.14
N ASP A 107 -0.70 1.38 12.11
CA ASP A 107 -0.67 1.85 13.50
C ASP A 107 -0.86 3.39 13.56
N ASP A 108 0.15 4.13 13.99
CA ASP A 108 0.07 5.60 14.12
C ASP A 108 0.52 6.36 12.88
N TYR A 109 0.81 5.65 11.78
CA TYR A 109 1.35 6.27 10.57
C TYR A 109 0.37 6.18 9.42
N VAL A 110 0.47 7.15 8.50
CA VAL A 110 -0.35 7.22 7.28
C VAL A 110 0.57 7.31 6.07
N LEU A 111 0.38 6.37 5.13
CA LEU A 111 1.08 6.34 3.85
C LEU A 111 0.08 6.68 2.74
N GLY A 112 0.56 7.38 1.73
CA GLY A 112 -0.25 7.71 0.55
C GLY A 112 -0.76 9.14 0.54
N TYR A 113 -0.69 9.87 1.65
CA TYR A 113 -1.04 11.30 1.66
C TYR A 113 0.07 12.13 1.04
N GLU A 114 1.31 11.95 1.51
CA GLU A 114 2.49 12.51 0.87
C GLU A 114 3.09 11.47 -0.07
N ASP A 115 3.62 11.91 -1.22
CA ASP A 115 4.16 10.99 -2.23
C ASP A 115 5.44 10.30 -1.78
N ASP A 116 6.22 10.97 -0.95
CA ASP A 116 7.59 10.57 -0.66
C ASP A 116 7.85 10.15 0.78
N LYS A 117 6.85 10.23 1.65
CA LYS A 117 7.05 9.89 3.07
C LYS A 117 5.75 9.51 3.77
N ALA A 118 5.88 8.75 4.85
CA ALA A 118 4.79 8.55 5.80
C ALA A 118 4.67 9.75 6.72
N ILE A 119 3.48 10.01 7.22
CA ILE A 119 3.23 11.03 8.23
C ILE A 119 2.59 10.38 9.45
N LEU A 120 2.61 11.06 10.57
CA LEU A 120 1.87 10.62 11.73
C LEU A 120 0.37 10.83 11.51
N ARG A 121 -0.45 9.94 12.07
CA ARG A 121 -1.91 10.05 11.98
C ARG A 121 -2.39 11.41 12.47
N GLN A 122 -1.81 11.94 13.54
CA GLN A 122 -2.17 13.24 14.11
C GLN A 122 -1.85 14.41 13.19
N ASP A 123 -0.94 14.22 12.23
CA ASP A 123 -0.52 15.27 11.27
C ASP A 123 -1.37 15.27 10.00
N LEU A 124 -2.29 14.30 9.86
CA LEU A 124 -3.18 14.27 8.71
C LEU A 124 -4.16 15.46 8.81
N PRO A 125 -4.28 16.30 7.75
CA PRO A 125 -5.19 17.43 7.78
C PRO A 125 -6.64 17.01 8.06
N LYS A 126 -7.36 17.80 8.84
CA LYS A 126 -8.74 17.52 9.21
C LYS A 126 -9.70 17.56 8.02
N GLU A 127 -9.31 18.23 6.96
CA GLU A 127 -10.07 18.32 5.70
C GLU A 127 -10.14 16.97 4.99
N VAL A 128 -9.20 16.07 5.27
CA VAL A 128 -9.20 14.72 4.71
C VAL A 128 -10.22 13.90 5.49
N GLN A 129 -11.27 13.45 4.81
CA GLN A 129 -12.37 12.73 5.45
C GLN A 129 -12.48 11.33 4.87
N SER A 130 -12.47 10.34 5.77
CA SER A 130 -12.64 8.94 5.39
C SER A 130 -14.10 8.66 5.05
N GLN A 131 -14.35 8.16 3.85
CA GLN A 131 -15.66 7.72 3.41
C GLN A 131 -15.91 6.25 3.75
N THR A 132 -14.87 5.45 3.60
CA THR A 132 -14.92 4.01 3.90
C THR A 132 -13.57 3.59 4.47
N VAL A 133 -13.62 2.73 5.48
CA VAL A 133 -12.44 2.17 6.14
C VAL A 133 -12.49 0.66 6.01
N TYR A 134 -11.44 0.08 5.46
CA TYR A 134 -11.29 -1.37 5.38
C TYR A 134 -10.21 -1.80 6.36
N ALA A 135 -10.62 -2.51 7.42
CA ALA A 135 -9.66 -3.17 8.32
C ALA A 135 -9.08 -4.38 7.57
N MET A 136 -7.77 -4.40 7.39
CA MET A 136 -7.13 -5.45 6.63
C MET A 136 -6.91 -6.69 7.49
N PRO A 137 -7.39 -7.87 7.05
CA PRO A 137 -7.18 -9.11 7.80
C PRO A 137 -5.72 -9.52 7.75
N GLU A 138 -5.30 -10.29 8.75
CA GLU A 138 -3.97 -10.88 8.74
C GLU A 138 -3.78 -11.78 7.51
N LEU A 139 -2.59 -11.72 6.94
CA LEU A 139 -2.19 -12.56 5.83
C LEU A 139 -1.28 -13.69 6.33
N HIS A 140 -1.57 -14.90 5.88
CA HIS A 140 -0.80 -16.08 6.27
C HIS A 140 -0.05 -16.69 5.09
#